data_835602f2517a6d7bb4ad6ab50a3f3569
#
_entry.id   835602f2517a6d7bb4ad6ab50a3f3569
#
_cell.length_a   1.000
_cell.length_b   1.000
_cell.length_c   1.000
_cell.angle_alpha   90.00
_cell.angle_beta   90.00
_cell.angle_gamma   90.00
#
_symmetry.space_group_name_H-M   'P 1'
#
loop_
_entity.id
_entity.type
_entity.pdbx_description
1 polymer ?
#
loop_
_entity_poly.entity_id
_entity_poly.type
_entity_poly.pdbx_seq_one_letter_code
_entity_poly.pdbx_strand_id
1 'polypeptide(L)'
;MVRVWQQLLGEELRTEGGERVCVVYPGRVGNVSGPDFRDATILVNGNKLVKGDVEIHVSSSSWYRHGHHCDPEYNGVILHVVLWNDGSCYTFTENGKFVPLVCLSKSLRCQAQLMPYRQLPCSRMKINEQVLRERLRSAGEERFRQKAGLFRSRLLREDARQVLFRGIMRALGYAKNKRPFEELARRSPLELLEGELRGSLLLKEAWLLGMAGLLPSQRAHRQFLSEEWVRELEHAWHSFSEDETMDESDWCLTQIYPNNSPVRRIVALSHLLQRYRGKGLLPSVLEMVAEAPLAREAHWLEDGLMVVGDGYWLDRFDFALSARHKKSALLGRSKAGEVVVNVILPFAFSWGRANEEKELSRKAVQVYGDYPRLAENEITYHMARQLSIEDTSNFTACHQQGLIHLFKDYCSQVRCSECPLIRA
;
A
#
# COMPACT_ATOMS: atom_id res chain seq x y z
N MET A 1 14.05 0.35 6.88
CA MET A 1 14.68 1.66 7.16
C MET A 1 14.42 2.09 8.60
N VAL A 2 13.17 2.22 9.08
CA VAL A 2 12.82 2.64 10.46
C VAL A 2 13.60 1.87 11.54
N ARG A 3 13.64 0.53 11.47
CA ARG A 3 14.43 -0.30 12.43
C ARG A 3 15.93 -0.07 12.32
N VAL A 4 16.43 0.18 11.11
CA VAL A 4 17.87 0.46 10.90
C VAL A 4 18.24 1.78 11.58
N TRP A 5 17.44 2.82 11.38
CA TRP A 5 17.65 4.10 12.06
C TRP A 5 17.69 3.98 13.58
N GLN A 6 16.76 3.21 14.16
CA GLN A 6 16.72 2.97 15.62
C GLN A 6 17.97 2.25 16.16
N GLN A 7 18.62 1.43 15.33
CA GLN A 7 19.85 0.70 15.68
C GLN A 7 21.12 1.55 15.56
N LEU A 8 21.03 2.75 14.97
CA LEU A 8 22.17 3.65 14.79
C LEU A 8 22.48 4.51 16.03
N LEU A 9 21.88 4.22 17.18
CA LEU A 9 22.15 4.92 18.44
C LEU A 9 23.65 4.85 18.78
N GLY A 10 24.26 6.01 18.95
CA GLY A 10 25.70 6.12 19.23
C GLY A 10 26.60 6.03 17.98
N GLU A 11 26.07 5.72 16.82
CA GLU A 11 26.85 5.57 15.59
C GLU A 11 27.18 6.93 14.96
N GLU A 12 28.39 7.07 14.44
CA GLU A 12 28.83 8.24 13.69
C GLU A 12 28.54 8.06 12.19
N LEU A 13 27.75 8.96 11.66
CA LEU A 13 27.35 9.02 10.25
C LEU A 13 27.97 10.26 9.59
N ARG A 14 28.04 10.28 8.25
CA ARG A 14 28.44 11.47 7.49
C ARG A 14 27.32 11.92 6.57
N THR A 15 27.03 13.21 6.60
CA THR A 15 26.13 13.82 5.63
C THR A 15 26.79 13.88 4.24
N GLU A 16 25.99 14.06 3.19
CA GLU A 16 26.50 14.31 1.84
C GLU A 16 27.32 15.62 1.78
N GLY A 17 27.08 16.57 2.68
CA GLY A 17 27.86 17.79 2.87
C GLY A 17 29.16 17.60 3.66
N GLY A 18 29.47 16.37 4.11
CA GLY A 18 30.71 16.04 4.83
C GLY A 18 30.66 16.23 6.35
N GLU A 19 29.55 16.73 6.93
CA GLU A 19 29.39 16.89 8.37
C GLU A 19 29.29 15.53 9.07
N ARG A 20 29.88 15.42 10.26
CA ARG A 20 29.74 14.22 11.11
C ARG A 20 28.49 14.36 11.95
N VAL A 21 27.68 13.32 11.98
CA VAL A 21 26.43 13.24 12.75
C VAL A 21 26.44 11.98 13.59
N CYS A 22 26.32 12.13 14.91
CA CYS A 22 26.12 10.99 15.82
C CYS A 22 24.67 10.98 16.32
N VAL A 23 24.01 9.82 16.27
CA VAL A 23 22.63 9.67 16.74
C VAL A 23 22.64 9.52 18.26
N VAL A 24 22.28 10.57 18.99
CA VAL A 24 22.19 10.56 20.46
C VAL A 24 20.86 9.95 20.92
N TYR A 25 19.78 10.29 20.24
CA TYR A 25 18.46 9.73 20.44
C TYR A 25 17.74 9.68 19.07
N PRO A 26 17.26 8.51 18.64
CA PRO A 26 16.66 8.36 17.31
C PRO A 26 15.29 9.03 17.14
N GLY A 27 14.68 9.47 18.23
CA GLY A 27 13.33 10.02 18.23
C GLY A 27 12.25 8.98 18.51
N ARG A 28 11.03 9.46 18.72
CA ARG A 28 9.82 8.64 18.81
C ARG A 28 9.31 8.39 17.39
N VAL A 29 8.88 7.17 17.11
CA VAL A 29 8.23 6.86 15.82
C VAL A 29 7.04 7.81 15.62
N GLY A 30 7.03 8.52 14.51
CA GLY A 30 5.97 9.46 14.15
C GLY A 30 4.64 8.74 13.94
N ASN A 31 3.56 9.50 14.11
CA ASN A 31 2.22 9.05 13.78
C ASN A 31 2.01 9.07 12.26
N VAL A 32 0.81 8.72 11.82
CA VAL A 32 0.43 8.49 10.41
C VAL A 32 0.67 9.70 9.49
N SER A 33 0.72 10.92 10.03
CA SER A 33 1.07 12.16 9.32
C SER A 33 2.39 12.74 9.82
N GLY A 34 3.16 13.37 8.92
CA GLY A 34 4.43 14.03 9.24
C GLY A 34 5.65 13.11 9.23
N PRO A 35 6.79 13.57 9.75
CA PRO A 35 8.06 12.87 9.74
C PRO A 35 8.04 11.51 10.42
N ASP A 36 8.85 10.58 9.90
CA ASP A 36 8.96 9.20 10.40
C ASP A 36 9.38 9.12 11.88
N PHE A 37 10.20 10.07 12.33
CA PHE A 37 10.59 10.21 13.73
C PHE A 37 10.46 11.64 14.20
N ARG A 38 9.86 11.80 15.38
CA ARG A 38 9.71 13.09 16.07
C ARG A 38 10.69 13.20 17.23
N ASP A 39 11.15 14.42 17.51
CA ASP A 39 12.01 14.75 18.65
C ASP A 39 13.35 13.98 18.67
N ALA A 40 13.92 13.60 17.56
CA ALA A 40 15.25 13.04 17.49
C ALA A 40 16.31 14.03 17.99
N THR A 41 17.42 13.52 18.54
CA THR A 41 18.56 14.33 18.96
C THR A 41 19.82 13.81 18.29
N ILE A 42 20.50 14.67 17.56
CA ILE A 42 21.77 14.37 16.88
C ILE A 42 22.88 15.30 17.37
N LEU A 43 24.09 14.78 17.43
CA LEU A 43 25.30 15.57 17.70
C LEU A 43 26.03 15.81 16.38
N VAL A 44 26.12 17.06 15.96
CA VAL A 44 26.77 17.48 14.71
C VAL A 44 28.21 17.92 15.02
N ASN A 45 29.16 17.38 14.25
CA ASN A 45 30.61 17.67 14.36
C ASN A 45 31.20 17.54 15.77
N GLY A 46 30.59 16.72 16.62
CA GLY A 46 31.05 16.41 17.97
C GLY A 46 30.82 17.54 19.02
N ASN A 47 30.21 18.65 18.64
CA ASN A 47 30.07 19.80 19.54
C ASN A 47 28.71 20.49 19.54
N LYS A 48 27.83 20.21 18.56
CA LYS A 48 26.52 20.85 18.43
C LYS A 48 25.40 19.83 18.53
N LEU A 49 24.64 19.88 19.64
CA LEU A 49 23.39 19.13 19.75
C LEU A 49 22.28 19.83 18.98
N VAL A 50 21.59 19.07 18.13
CA VAL A 50 20.43 19.53 17.36
C VAL A 50 19.27 18.60 17.65
N LYS A 51 18.12 19.18 18.00
CA LYS A 51 16.87 18.47 18.24
C LYS A 51 15.85 18.82 17.17
N GLY A 52 15.15 17.81 16.64
CA GLY A 52 14.08 17.97 15.65
C GLY A 52 13.64 16.63 15.11
N ASP A 53 13.02 16.65 13.95
CA ASP A 53 12.43 15.47 13.35
C ASP A 53 13.36 14.82 12.32
N VAL A 54 13.15 13.55 12.04
CA VAL A 54 13.94 12.81 11.02
C VAL A 54 12.96 12.15 10.05
N GLU A 55 13.22 12.36 8.77
CA GLU A 55 12.50 11.69 7.68
C GLU A 55 13.38 10.66 7.01
N ILE A 56 12.80 9.51 6.67
CA ILE A 56 13.53 8.36 6.15
C ILE A 56 12.95 7.89 4.82
N HIS A 57 13.77 7.88 3.79
CA HIS A 57 13.37 7.38 2.48
C HIS A 57 14.32 6.29 1.96
N VAL A 58 13.86 5.53 0.99
CA VAL A 58 14.74 4.65 0.22
C VAL A 58 15.63 5.47 -0.71
N SER A 59 15.07 6.46 -1.41
CA SER A 59 15.76 7.34 -2.35
C SER A 59 15.64 8.79 -1.94
N SER A 60 16.68 9.59 -2.21
CA SER A 60 16.66 11.04 -1.94
C SER A 60 15.59 11.80 -2.75
N SER A 61 15.32 11.38 -3.99
CA SER A 61 14.25 11.95 -4.82
C SER A 61 12.85 11.78 -4.23
N SER A 62 12.65 10.86 -3.30
CA SER A 62 11.36 10.63 -2.64
C SER A 62 10.89 11.84 -1.82
N TRP A 63 11.79 12.66 -1.31
CA TRP A 63 11.44 13.91 -0.62
C TRP A 63 10.56 14.81 -1.48
N TYR A 64 10.98 15.04 -2.71
CA TYR A 64 10.24 15.89 -3.67
C TYR A 64 9.03 15.18 -4.24
N ARG A 65 9.13 13.90 -4.53
CA ARG A 65 8.03 13.08 -5.06
C ARG A 65 6.86 12.97 -4.08
N HIS A 66 7.14 12.94 -2.77
CA HIS A 66 6.11 12.91 -1.73
C HIS A 66 5.61 14.31 -1.34
N GLY A 67 6.19 15.38 -1.89
CA GLY A 67 5.76 16.75 -1.65
C GLY A 67 6.19 17.35 -0.31
N HIS A 68 7.16 16.73 0.40
CA HIS A 68 7.60 17.23 1.72
C HIS A 68 8.18 18.63 1.69
N HIS A 69 8.71 19.05 0.54
CA HIS A 69 9.21 20.42 0.32
C HIS A 69 8.10 21.49 0.24
N CYS A 70 6.83 21.08 0.21
CA CYS A 70 5.66 21.95 0.19
C CYS A 70 4.74 21.74 1.42
N ASP A 71 5.19 20.95 2.40
CA ASP A 71 4.38 20.58 3.55
C ASP A 71 4.98 21.16 4.84
N PRO A 72 4.27 22.10 5.52
CA PRO A 72 4.74 22.72 6.77
C PRO A 72 5.03 21.74 7.90
N GLU A 73 4.42 20.55 7.92
CA GLU A 73 4.68 19.52 8.93
C GLU A 73 6.14 19.05 8.93
N TYR A 74 6.85 19.17 7.78
CA TYR A 74 8.25 18.80 7.65
C TYR A 74 9.24 19.94 7.95
N ASN A 75 8.78 21.12 8.34
CA ASN A 75 9.64 22.25 8.70
C ASN A 75 10.50 21.97 9.95
N GLY A 76 10.09 21.02 10.80
CA GLY A 76 10.83 20.52 11.96
C GLY A 76 11.96 19.54 11.62
N VAL A 77 12.06 19.07 10.39
CA VAL A 77 13.04 18.05 10.00
C VAL A 77 14.45 18.62 10.05
N ILE A 78 15.33 17.89 10.75
CA ILE A 78 16.76 18.25 10.94
C ILE A 78 17.70 17.33 10.17
N LEU A 79 17.21 16.19 9.72
CA LEU A 79 17.99 15.19 9.01
C LEU A 79 17.09 14.38 8.06
N HIS A 80 17.49 14.32 6.80
CA HIS A 80 16.91 13.42 5.81
C HIS A 80 17.82 12.20 5.67
N VAL A 81 17.32 11.03 6.06
CA VAL A 81 18.06 9.77 6.02
C VAL A 81 17.59 8.94 4.84
N VAL A 82 18.52 8.61 3.95
CA VAL A 82 18.18 7.81 2.77
C VAL A 82 19.04 6.57 2.68
N LEU A 83 18.52 5.52 2.06
CA LEU A 83 19.35 4.38 1.73
C LEU A 83 20.24 4.72 0.52
N TRP A 84 19.68 5.39 -0.48
CA TRP A 84 20.35 5.77 -1.71
C TRP A 84 20.20 7.27 -2.00
N ASN A 85 21.30 7.90 -2.39
CA ASN A 85 21.24 9.21 -3.02
C ASN A 85 21.21 9.02 -4.55
N ASP A 86 20.05 9.26 -5.16
CA ASP A 86 19.77 9.04 -6.58
C ASP A 86 19.81 10.34 -7.42
N GLY A 87 20.42 11.42 -6.89
CA GLY A 87 20.73 12.59 -7.70
C GLY A 87 20.49 13.96 -7.04
N SER A 88 19.79 14.05 -5.93
CA SER A 88 19.63 15.32 -5.21
C SER A 88 20.45 15.33 -3.93
N CYS A 89 21.52 16.12 -3.89
CA CYS A 89 22.29 16.33 -2.66
C CYS A 89 21.62 17.31 -1.71
N TYR A 90 20.61 18.04 -2.16
CA TYR A 90 19.98 19.14 -1.43
C TYR A 90 18.53 18.85 -1.14
N THR A 91 18.16 18.95 0.13
CA THR A 91 16.78 18.81 0.60
C THR A 91 16.37 20.11 1.27
N PHE A 92 15.26 20.69 0.84
CA PHE A 92 14.70 21.90 1.44
C PHE A 92 13.29 21.63 1.97
N THR A 93 12.96 22.26 3.09
CA THR A 93 11.60 22.30 3.65
C THR A 93 10.76 23.40 2.98
N GLU A 94 9.47 23.43 3.27
CA GLU A 94 8.52 24.42 2.73
C GLU A 94 8.97 25.88 3.04
N ASN A 95 9.52 26.12 4.22
CA ASN A 95 10.03 27.44 4.62
C ASN A 95 11.46 27.74 4.12
N GLY A 96 11.99 26.94 3.20
CA GLY A 96 13.31 27.15 2.59
C GLY A 96 14.50 26.71 3.44
N LYS A 97 14.28 26.06 4.59
CA LYS A 97 15.37 25.55 5.43
C LYS A 97 16.06 24.38 4.75
N PHE A 98 17.40 24.42 4.70
CA PHE A 98 18.20 23.28 4.25
C PHE A 98 18.18 22.15 5.26
N VAL A 99 17.94 20.93 4.79
CA VAL A 99 17.97 19.69 5.58
C VAL A 99 19.16 18.85 5.13
N PRO A 100 20.14 18.59 6.03
CA PRO A 100 21.25 17.70 5.73
C PRO A 100 20.78 16.30 5.35
N LEU A 101 21.45 15.68 4.38
CA LEU A 101 21.14 14.35 3.89
C LEU A 101 22.22 13.36 4.30
N VAL A 102 21.83 12.28 4.93
CA VAL A 102 22.70 11.12 5.23
C VAL A 102 22.32 9.96 4.32
N CYS A 103 23.28 9.50 3.52
CA CYS A 103 23.13 8.31 2.69
C CYS A 103 23.71 7.09 3.42
N LEU A 104 22.83 6.24 3.93
CA LEU A 104 23.24 5.06 4.72
C LEU A 104 24.11 4.09 3.93
N SER A 105 23.87 3.92 2.64
CA SER A 105 24.70 3.07 1.80
C SER A 105 26.16 3.52 1.70
N LYS A 106 26.44 4.82 1.95
CA LYS A 106 27.80 5.37 1.99
C LYS A 106 28.37 5.36 3.40
N SER A 107 27.57 5.77 4.39
CA SER A 107 27.99 5.92 5.79
C SER A 107 28.31 4.57 6.45
N LEU A 108 27.58 3.52 6.12
CA LEU A 108 27.76 2.18 6.66
C LEU A 108 28.91 1.39 6.00
N ARG A 109 29.55 1.94 4.96
CA ARG A 109 30.75 1.33 4.34
C ARG A 109 31.94 1.24 5.30
N CYS A 110 31.98 2.04 6.35
CA CYS A 110 33.09 2.04 7.34
C CYS A 110 32.89 1.04 8.49
N GLN A 111 31.71 0.47 8.64
CA GLN A 111 31.44 -0.51 9.71
C GLN A 111 31.06 -1.86 9.11
N ALA A 112 31.89 -2.86 9.37
CA ALA A 112 31.84 -4.20 8.78
C ALA A 112 30.58 -5.03 9.10
N GLN A 113 29.54 -4.45 9.65
CA GLN A 113 28.33 -5.17 10.09
C GLN A 113 27.04 -4.83 9.33
N LEU A 114 27.02 -3.74 8.55
CA LEU A 114 25.89 -3.41 7.67
C LEU A 114 26.39 -3.34 6.22
N MET A 115 26.32 -4.45 5.53
CA MET A 115 26.76 -4.54 4.13
C MET A 115 25.98 -3.57 3.25
N PRO A 116 26.68 -2.72 2.46
CA PRO A 116 26.00 -1.88 1.48
C PRO A 116 25.24 -2.77 0.49
N TYR A 117 24.07 -2.37 0.08
CA TYR A 117 23.20 -3.11 -0.83
C TYR A 117 23.91 -3.61 -2.11
N ARG A 118 24.86 -2.83 -2.64
CA ARG A 118 25.75 -3.25 -3.75
C ARG A 118 26.74 -4.37 -3.40
N GLN A 119 26.85 -4.74 -2.12
CA GLN A 119 27.75 -5.78 -1.65
C GLN A 119 27.00 -7.00 -1.10
N LEU A 120 25.66 -7.03 -1.17
CA LEU A 120 24.93 -8.24 -0.84
C LEU A 120 25.40 -9.37 -1.75
N PRO A 121 25.53 -10.58 -1.22
CA PRO A 121 26.03 -11.74 -2.00
C PRO A 121 25.34 -11.87 -3.34
N CYS A 122 24.03 -11.66 -3.41
CA CYS A 122 23.24 -11.77 -4.64
C CYS A 122 23.60 -10.72 -5.71
N SER A 123 24.08 -9.53 -5.34
CA SER A 123 24.46 -8.49 -6.31
C SER A 123 25.81 -8.77 -7.01
N ARG A 124 26.59 -9.70 -6.49
CA ARG A 124 27.87 -10.17 -7.08
C ARG A 124 27.74 -11.45 -7.87
N MET A 125 26.59 -12.13 -7.73
CA MET A 125 26.38 -13.40 -8.43
C MET A 125 25.96 -13.14 -9.88
N LYS A 126 26.65 -13.74 -10.82
CA LYS A 126 26.16 -13.86 -12.20
C LYS A 126 25.19 -15.04 -12.25
N ILE A 127 23.92 -14.78 -11.94
CA ILE A 127 22.88 -15.81 -12.02
C ILE A 127 22.39 -15.83 -13.48
N ASN A 128 22.30 -17.02 -14.06
CA ASN A 128 21.69 -17.18 -15.36
C ASN A 128 20.23 -16.66 -15.30
N GLU A 129 19.81 -15.94 -16.33
CA GLU A 129 18.49 -15.29 -16.37
C GLU A 129 17.35 -16.29 -16.22
N GLN A 130 17.43 -17.45 -16.86
CA GLN A 130 16.41 -18.48 -16.74
C GLN A 130 16.32 -19.02 -15.31
N VAL A 131 17.44 -19.31 -14.68
CA VAL A 131 17.50 -19.77 -13.28
C VAL A 131 16.96 -18.70 -12.34
N LEU A 132 17.28 -17.42 -12.59
CA LEU A 132 16.76 -16.32 -11.81
C LEU A 132 15.23 -16.24 -11.92
N ARG A 133 14.68 -16.33 -13.12
CA ARG A 133 13.23 -16.34 -13.36
C ARG A 133 12.54 -17.50 -12.64
N GLU A 134 13.08 -18.71 -12.70
CA GLU A 134 12.53 -19.88 -12.02
C GLU A 134 12.52 -19.68 -10.49
N ARG A 135 13.59 -19.13 -9.92
CA ARG A 135 13.67 -18.82 -8.49
C ARG A 135 12.69 -17.71 -8.07
N LEU A 136 12.56 -16.66 -8.89
CA LEU A 136 11.58 -15.60 -8.64
C LEU A 136 10.16 -16.13 -8.73
N ARG A 137 9.87 -17.00 -9.67
CA ARG A 137 8.56 -17.69 -9.78
C ARG A 137 8.27 -18.51 -8.53
N SER A 138 9.21 -19.35 -8.10
CA SER A 138 9.09 -20.17 -6.88
C SER A 138 8.86 -19.30 -5.64
N ALA A 139 9.60 -18.19 -5.49
CA ALA A 139 9.41 -17.24 -4.41
C ALA A 139 8.04 -16.53 -4.47
N GLY A 140 7.55 -16.23 -5.68
CA GLY A 140 6.23 -15.66 -5.89
C GLY A 140 5.10 -16.63 -5.53
N GLU A 141 5.26 -17.90 -5.88
CA GLU A 141 4.34 -18.96 -5.49
C GLU A 141 4.31 -19.18 -3.97
N GLU A 142 5.47 -19.09 -3.31
CA GLU A 142 5.55 -19.19 -1.85
C GLU A 142 4.78 -18.03 -1.20
N ARG A 143 4.98 -16.80 -1.70
CA ARG A 143 4.20 -15.65 -1.25
C ARG A 143 2.70 -15.82 -1.47
N PHE A 144 2.30 -16.42 -2.59
CA PHE A 144 0.89 -16.76 -2.84
C PHE A 144 0.37 -17.74 -1.79
N ARG A 145 1.11 -18.81 -1.48
CA ARG A 145 0.74 -19.80 -0.46
C ARG A 145 0.61 -19.16 0.92
N GLN A 146 1.51 -18.26 1.29
CA GLN A 146 1.44 -17.51 2.56
C GLN A 146 0.14 -16.70 2.65
N LYS A 147 -0.22 -15.95 1.58
CA LYS A 147 -1.48 -15.20 1.55
C LYS A 147 -2.70 -16.12 1.59
N ALA A 148 -2.66 -17.20 0.83
CA ALA A 148 -3.72 -18.20 0.85
C ALA A 148 -3.87 -18.85 2.24
N GLY A 149 -2.77 -19.12 2.94
CA GLY A 149 -2.77 -19.61 4.31
C GLY A 149 -3.47 -18.65 5.28
N LEU A 150 -3.28 -17.34 5.11
CA LEU A 150 -3.99 -16.34 5.91
C LEU A 150 -5.51 -16.36 5.64
N PHE A 151 -5.94 -16.51 4.39
CA PHE A 151 -7.36 -16.66 4.06
C PHE A 151 -7.92 -17.96 4.61
N ARG A 152 -7.19 -19.08 4.47
CA ARG A 152 -7.60 -20.35 5.01
C ARG A 152 -7.84 -20.31 6.52
N SER A 153 -6.94 -19.68 7.27
CA SER A 153 -7.08 -19.56 8.73
C SER A 153 -8.31 -18.73 9.15
N ARG A 154 -8.71 -17.75 8.33
CA ARG A 154 -9.90 -16.93 8.55
C ARG A 154 -11.17 -17.68 8.16
N LEU A 155 -11.18 -18.37 7.04
CA LEU A 155 -12.32 -19.18 6.56
C LEU A 155 -12.74 -20.28 7.54
N LEU A 156 -11.85 -20.72 8.44
CA LEU A 156 -12.19 -21.68 9.50
C LEU A 156 -12.98 -21.06 10.66
N ARG A 157 -13.06 -19.72 10.75
CA ARG A 157 -13.60 -19.01 11.91
C ARG A 157 -14.68 -18.00 11.56
N GLU A 158 -14.77 -17.58 10.32
CA GLU A 158 -15.58 -16.45 9.88
C GLU A 158 -16.33 -16.80 8.58
N ASP A 159 -17.45 -16.13 8.36
CA ASP A 159 -18.19 -16.24 7.10
C ASP A 159 -17.31 -15.87 5.90
N ALA A 160 -17.35 -16.69 4.86
CA ALA A 160 -16.49 -16.51 3.68
C ALA A 160 -16.75 -15.20 2.95
N ARG A 161 -18.01 -14.71 2.94
CA ARG A 161 -18.40 -13.43 2.33
C ARG A 161 -17.71 -12.29 3.06
N GLN A 162 -17.71 -12.30 4.39
CA GLN A 162 -17.08 -11.28 5.23
C GLN A 162 -15.55 -11.34 5.12
N VAL A 163 -14.95 -12.53 5.02
CA VAL A 163 -13.51 -12.72 4.82
C VAL A 163 -13.04 -12.10 3.50
N LEU A 164 -13.77 -12.36 2.40
CA LEU A 164 -13.48 -11.76 1.09
C LEU A 164 -13.62 -10.23 1.13
N PHE A 165 -14.75 -9.75 1.64
CA PHE A 165 -15.05 -8.33 1.77
C PHE A 165 -13.95 -7.59 2.53
N ARG A 166 -13.57 -8.08 3.71
CA ARG A 166 -12.48 -7.52 4.52
C ARG A 166 -11.14 -7.56 3.79
N GLY A 167 -10.87 -8.60 3.01
CA GLY A 167 -9.67 -8.71 2.18
C GLY A 167 -9.62 -7.60 1.13
N ILE A 168 -10.71 -7.35 0.42
CA ILE A 168 -10.84 -6.28 -0.57
C ILE A 168 -10.68 -4.91 0.11
N MET A 169 -11.42 -4.66 1.18
CA MET A 169 -11.36 -3.43 1.96
C MET A 169 -9.91 -3.11 2.36
N ARG A 170 -9.23 -4.06 3.00
CA ARG A 170 -7.82 -3.90 3.37
C ARG A 170 -6.93 -3.55 2.18
N ALA A 171 -7.16 -4.16 1.02
CA ALA A 171 -6.37 -3.88 -0.18
C ALA A 171 -6.63 -2.46 -0.73
N LEU A 172 -7.84 -1.92 -0.59
CA LEU A 172 -8.18 -0.56 -0.99
C LEU A 172 -7.47 0.50 -0.14
N GLY A 173 -7.10 0.18 1.11
CA GLY A 173 -6.44 1.09 2.04
C GLY A 173 -4.97 1.39 1.73
N TYR A 174 -4.38 0.80 0.70
CA TYR A 174 -2.95 0.94 0.38
C TYR A 174 -2.04 0.70 1.60
N ALA A 175 -0.92 1.43 1.71
CA ALA A 175 0.01 1.27 2.84
C ALA A 175 -0.53 1.92 4.12
N LYS A 176 -1.07 3.14 4.02
CA LYS A 176 -1.40 3.99 5.17
C LYS A 176 -2.77 3.69 5.79
N ASN A 177 -3.76 3.33 4.98
CA ASN A 177 -5.15 3.15 5.44
C ASN A 177 -5.62 1.69 5.54
N LYS A 178 -4.72 0.70 5.55
CA LYS A 178 -5.12 -0.72 5.64
C LYS A 178 -5.89 -1.05 6.91
N ARG A 179 -5.44 -0.52 8.07
CA ARG A 179 -6.10 -0.75 9.36
C ARG A 179 -7.47 -0.08 9.42
N PRO A 180 -7.61 1.22 9.08
CA PRO A 180 -8.92 1.87 9.01
C PRO A 180 -9.92 1.13 8.11
N PHE A 181 -9.49 0.68 6.93
CA PHE A 181 -10.37 -0.11 6.05
C PHE A 181 -10.75 -1.47 6.63
N GLU A 182 -9.87 -2.15 7.37
CA GLU A 182 -10.22 -3.39 8.08
C GLU A 182 -11.21 -3.12 9.21
N GLU A 183 -11.06 -2.01 9.94
CA GLU A 183 -11.98 -1.61 10.99
C GLU A 183 -13.35 -1.23 10.41
N LEU A 184 -13.39 -0.46 9.33
CA LEU A 184 -14.63 -0.16 8.62
C LEU A 184 -15.34 -1.44 8.17
N ALA A 185 -14.60 -2.43 7.63
CA ALA A 185 -15.18 -3.71 7.25
C ALA A 185 -15.76 -4.50 8.43
N ARG A 186 -15.18 -4.36 9.61
CA ARG A 186 -15.69 -4.97 10.85
C ARG A 186 -16.99 -4.31 11.31
N ARG A 187 -17.08 -3.00 11.20
CA ARG A 187 -18.25 -2.19 11.57
C ARG A 187 -19.37 -2.23 10.53
N SER A 188 -19.06 -2.65 9.31
CA SER A 188 -20.00 -2.72 8.19
C SER A 188 -20.12 -4.16 7.70
N PRO A 189 -20.95 -5.02 8.34
CA PRO A 189 -21.13 -6.39 7.91
C PRO A 189 -21.62 -6.45 6.46
N LEU A 190 -21.02 -7.33 5.65
CA LEU A 190 -21.44 -7.48 4.24
C LEU A 190 -22.90 -7.95 4.13
N GLU A 191 -23.38 -8.70 5.12
CA GLU A 191 -24.77 -9.13 5.20
C GLU A 191 -25.76 -7.94 5.18
N LEU A 192 -25.47 -6.87 5.92
CA LEU A 192 -26.26 -5.62 5.89
C LEU A 192 -26.21 -4.98 4.50
N LEU A 193 -25.01 -4.85 3.92
CA LEU A 193 -24.79 -4.18 2.62
C LEU A 193 -25.42 -4.94 1.45
N GLU A 194 -25.49 -6.25 1.52
CA GLU A 194 -26.12 -7.15 0.53
C GLU A 194 -27.57 -7.50 0.88
N GLY A 195 -28.00 -7.27 2.11
CA GLY A 195 -29.37 -7.48 2.62
C GLY A 195 -30.21 -6.19 2.52
N GLU A 196 -30.31 -5.49 3.63
CA GLU A 196 -31.19 -4.31 3.78
C GLU A 196 -30.83 -3.16 2.83
N LEU A 197 -29.51 -2.95 2.59
CA LEU A 197 -29.04 -1.87 1.72
C LEU A 197 -28.87 -2.29 0.25
N ARG A 198 -29.24 -3.52 -0.10
CA ARG A 198 -28.97 -4.14 -1.42
C ARG A 198 -29.44 -3.32 -2.61
N GLY A 199 -30.61 -2.70 -2.51
CA GLY A 199 -31.26 -2.00 -3.62
C GLY A 199 -30.71 -0.63 -3.94
N SER A 200 -30.08 0.05 -3.00
CA SER A 200 -29.70 1.47 -3.08
C SER A 200 -28.20 1.70 -3.02
N LEU A 201 -27.66 2.34 -4.04
CA LEU A 201 -26.27 2.83 -4.02
C LEU A 201 -26.09 3.93 -2.97
N LEU A 202 -27.05 4.89 -2.92
CA LEU A 202 -27.03 6.00 -1.98
C LEU A 202 -26.97 5.52 -0.51
N LEU A 203 -27.78 4.51 -0.15
CA LEU A 203 -27.75 3.95 1.20
C LEU A 203 -26.43 3.27 1.52
N LYS A 204 -25.81 2.57 0.56
CA LYS A 204 -24.47 1.97 0.76
C LYS A 204 -23.39 3.03 0.94
N GLU A 205 -23.43 4.09 0.14
CA GLU A 205 -22.49 5.21 0.29
C GLU A 205 -22.68 5.92 1.63
N ALA A 206 -23.94 6.23 2.00
CA ALA A 206 -24.28 6.87 3.26
C ALA A 206 -23.81 6.03 4.46
N TRP A 207 -24.10 4.73 4.46
CA TRP A 207 -23.65 3.82 5.51
C TRP A 207 -22.13 3.76 5.61
N LEU A 208 -21.44 3.44 4.52
CA LEU A 208 -20.00 3.24 4.55
C LEU A 208 -19.22 4.53 4.85
N LEU A 209 -19.65 5.68 4.31
CA LEU A 209 -19.02 6.97 4.60
C LEU A 209 -19.35 7.46 6.01
N GLY A 210 -20.59 7.27 6.47
CA GLY A 210 -21.01 7.62 7.81
C GLY A 210 -20.31 6.79 8.90
N MET A 211 -20.26 5.46 8.72
CA MET A 211 -19.51 4.57 9.62
C MET A 211 -18.02 4.86 9.62
N ALA A 212 -17.48 5.34 8.49
CA ALA A 212 -16.08 5.77 8.38
C ALA A 212 -15.80 7.12 9.08
N GLY A 213 -16.81 7.88 9.51
CA GLY A 213 -16.65 9.23 10.04
C GLY A 213 -16.19 10.24 8.99
N LEU A 214 -16.51 10.00 7.71
CA LEU A 214 -15.98 10.78 6.59
C LEU A 214 -17.03 11.62 5.87
N LEU A 215 -18.26 11.67 6.35
CA LEU A 215 -19.28 12.58 5.84
C LEU A 215 -18.94 14.05 6.17
N PRO A 216 -19.35 15.02 5.34
CA PRO A 216 -19.10 16.44 5.61
C PRO A 216 -19.58 16.93 6.98
N SER A 217 -20.71 16.42 7.50
CA SER A 217 -21.22 16.73 8.84
C SER A 217 -20.32 16.24 9.97
N GLN A 218 -19.61 15.15 9.75
CA GLN A 218 -18.70 14.51 10.71
C GLN A 218 -17.28 15.08 10.69
N ARG A 219 -16.95 15.84 9.64
CA ARG A 219 -15.61 16.44 9.43
C ARG A 219 -15.62 17.94 9.74
N ALA A 220 -14.43 18.51 9.90
CA ALA A 220 -14.26 19.96 10.08
C ALA A 220 -14.75 20.80 8.89
N HIS A 221 -15.07 20.21 7.76
CA HIS A 221 -15.39 20.86 6.49
C HIS A 221 -16.90 20.90 6.16
N ARG A 222 -17.71 21.45 7.06
CA ARG A 222 -19.18 21.55 6.90
C ARG A 222 -19.67 22.41 5.73
N GLN A 223 -18.78 23.11 5.04
CA GLN A 223 -19.13 24.03 3.94
C GLN A 223 -19.75 23.36 2.71
N PHE A 224 -19.64 22.06 2.55
CA PHE A 224 -20.19 21.31 1.40
C PHE A 224 -21.62 20.79 1.61
N LEU A 225 -22.23 21.03 2.76
CA LEU A 225 -23.60 20.63 3.09
C LEU A 225 -24.66 21.30 2.20
N SER A 226 -24.31 22.35 1.46
CA SER A 226 -25.22 23.05 0.54
C SER A 226 -25.45 22.31 -0.80
N GLU A 227 -24.60 21.36 -1.16
CA GLU A 227 -24.72 20.60 -2.42
C GLU A 227 -25.85 19.56 -2.31
N GLU A 228 -26.69 19.47 -3.37
CA GLU A 228 -27.90 18.63 -3.37
C GLU A 228 -27.57 17.15 -3.06
N TRP A 229 -26.62 16.57 -3.78
CA TRP A 229 -26.18 15.19 -3.54
C TRP A 229 -25.67 14.96 -2.10
N VAL A 230 -24.92 15.91 -1.55
CA VAL A 230 -24.43 15.83 -0.18
C VAL A 230 -25.59 15.84 0.82
N ARG A 231 -26.61 16.68 0.61
CA ARG A 231 -27.82 16.71 1.44
C ARG A 231 -28.58 15.39 1.42
N GLU A 232 -28.71 14.78 0.25
CA GLU A 232 -29.34 13.46 0.12
C GLU A 232 -28.55 12.39 0.86
N LEU A 233 -27.22 12.40 0.72
CA LEU A 233 -26.32 11.46 1.39
C LEU A 233 -26.37 11.59 2.92
N GLU A 234 -26.34 12.83 3.42
CA GLU A 234 -26.46 13.14 4.85
C GLU A 234 -27.85 12.76 5.39
N HIS A 235 -28.91 13.03 4.65
CA HIS A 235 -30.26 12.62 5.02
C HIS A 235 -30.38 11.09 5.08
N ALA A 236 -29.83 10.39 4.11
CA ALA A 236 -29.79 8.93 4.10
C ALA A 236 -29.02 8.39 5.31
N TRP A 237 -27.89 9.02 5.68
CA TRP A 237 -27.13 8.64 6.86
C TRP A 237 -27.92 8.83 8.16
N HIS A 238 -28.60 9.96 8.33
CA HIS A 238 -29.40 10.24 9.53
C HIS A 238 -30.62 9.29 9.69
N SER A 239 -30.97 8.51 8.67
CA SER A 239 -32.00 7.48 8.83
C SER A 239 -31.50 6.23 9.58
N PHE A 240 -30.17 6.09 9.74
CA PHE A 240 -29.56 5.03 10.53
C PHE A 240 -29.36 5.54 11.96
N SER A 241 -29.64 4.70 12.96
CA SER A 241 -29.52 5.03 14.39
C SER A 241 -28.20 4.50 14.97
N GLU A 242 -27.08 4.84 14.32
CA GLU A 242 -25.75 4.36 14.73
C GLU A 242 -24.98 5.44 15.49
N ASP A 243 -24.58 5.11 16.72
CA ASP A 243 -23.83 6.02 17.61
C ASP A 243 -22.31 5.77 17.59
N GLU A 244 -21.84 4.59 17.15
CA GLU A 244 -20.42 4.22 17.17
C GLU A 244 -19.78 4.28 15.77
N THR A 245 -19.45 5.47 15.31
CA THR A 245 -18.71 5.68 14.07
C THR A 245 -17.19 5.67 14.29
N MET A 246 -16.41 5.55 13.21
CA MET A 246 -15.00 5.92 13.22
C MET A 246 -14.87 7.44 13.22
N ASP A 247 -13.66 7.93 13.52
CA ASP A 247 -13.32 9.36 13.49
C ASP A 247 -12.43 9.69 12.29
N GLU A 248 -12.49 10.94 11.80
CA GLU A 248 -11.63 11.41 10.72
C GLU A 248 -10.14 11.18 11.04
N SER A 249 -9.74 11.28 12.30
CA SER A 249 -8.36 11.06 12.77
C SER A 249 -7.88 9.62 12.66
N ASP A 250 -8.77 8.64 12.47
CA ASP A 250 -8.41 7.24 12.20
C ASP A 250 -7.80 7.08 10.80
N TRP A 251 -8.04 8.05 9.92
CA TRP A 251 -7.65 7.98 8.53
C TRP A 251 -6.43 8.84 8.20
N CYS A 252 -5.56 8.32 7.36
CA CYS A 252 -4.53 9.13 6.72
C CYS A 252 -5.14 9.80 5.48
N LEU A 253 -5.51 11.07 5.60
CA LEU A 253 -6.12 11.87 4.54
C LEU A 253 -5.10 12.76 3.82
N THR A 254 -3.97 13.02 4.44
CA THR A 254 -2.89 13.84 3.91
C THR A 254 -1.77 12.99 3.32
N GLN A 255 -0.94 13.57 2.48
CA GLN A 255 0.22 12.89 1.86
C GLN A 255 -0.14 11.57 1.15
N ILE A 256 -1.31 11.53 0.56
CA ILE A 256 -1.76 10.45 -0.31
C ILE A 256 -2.05 11.02 -1.69
N TYR A 257 -1.82 10.23 -2.74
CA TYR A 257 -2.30 10.63 -4.06
C TYR A 257 -3.83 10.81 -4.01
N PRO A 258 -4.37 11.88 -4.60
CA PRO A 258 -5.81 12.15 -4.55
C PRO A 258 -6.67 10.95 -4.96
N ASN A 259 -6.25 10.18 -5.96
CA ASN A 259 -6.89 8.93 -6.35
C ASN A 259 -6.94 7.86 -5.25
N ASN A 260 -6.14 7.99 -4.21
CA ASN A 260 -6.08 7.05 -3.08
C ASN A 260 -6.85 7.55 -1.86
N SER A 261 -7.61 8.66 -1.99
CA SER A 261 -8.50 9.14 -0.92
C SER A 261 -9.38 8.01 -0.40
N PRO A 262 -9.49 7.84 0.94
CA PRO A 262 -10.40 6.87 1.53
C PRO A 262 -11.85 7.04 1.06
N VAL A 263 -12.35 8.29 0.99
CA VAL A 263 -13.69 8.60 0.47
C VAL A 263 -13.89 7.99 -0.91
N ARG A 264 -12.97 8.26 -1.83
CA ARG A 264 -13.02 7.73 -3.20
C ARG A 264 -13.02 6.21 -3.25
N ARG A 265 -12.26 5.55 -2.38
CA ARG A 265 -12.17 4.08 -2.32
C ARG A 265 -13.41 3.45 -1.70
N ILE A 266 -14.02 4.11 -0.72
CA ILE A 266 -15.31 3.70 -0.13
C ILE A 266 -16.41 3.79 -1.19
N VAL A 267 -16.48 4.89 -1.91
CA VAL A 267 -17.43 5.06 -3.02
C VAL A 267 -17.23 4.00 -4.11
N ALA A 268 -15.97 3.74 -4.50
CA ALA A 268 -15.67 2.66 -5.46
C ALA A 268 -16.21 1.30 -4.99
N LEU A 269 -16.07 1.02 -3.69
CA LEU A 269 -16.59 -0.21 -3.10
C LEU A 269 -18.13 -0.25 -3.14
N SER A 270 -18.81 0.86 -2.81
CA SER A 270 -20.29 0.94 -2.86
C SER A 270 -20.80 0.64 -4.28
N HIS A 271 -20.16 1.19 -5.30
CA HIS A 271 -20.47 0.89 -6.70
C HIS A 271 -20.19 -0.58 -7.07
N LEU A 272 -19.11 -1.16 -6.56
CA LEU A 272 -18.78 -2.56 -6.79
C LEU A 272 -19.85 -3.48 -6.18
N LEU A 273 -20.27 -3.22 -4.95
CA LEU A 273 -21.36 -3.95 -4.28
C LEU A 273 -22.69 -3.75 -5.00
N GLN A 274 -22.95 -2.56 -5.54
CA GLN A 274 -24.16 -2.30 -6.33
C GLN A 274 -24.15 -3.08 -7.64
N ARG A 275 -22.99 -3.21 -8.31
CA ARG A 275 -22.83 -4.02 -9.52
C ARG A 275 -23.18 -5.49 -9.26
N TYR A 276 -22.70 -6.03 -8.16
CA TYR A 276 -22.86 -7.44 -7.80
C TYR A 276 -24.11 -7.72 -6.95
N ARG A 277 -25.02 -6.76 -6.78
CA ARG A 277 -26.23 -6.92 -5.97
C ARG A 277 -27.11 -8.12 -6.36
N GLY A 278 -27.05 -8.59 -7.62
CA GLY A 278 -27.85 -9.72 -8.08
C GLY A 278 -27.50 -11.05 -7.41
N LYS A 279 -26.24 -11.48 -7.58
CA LYS A 279 -25.71 -12.75 -7.03
C LYS A 279 -25.01 -12.57 -5.67
N GLY A 280 -24.59 -11.35 -5.33
CA GLY A 280 -23.70 -11.06 -4.22
C GLY A 280 -22.22 -11.06 -4.62
N LEU A 281 -21.37 -10.46 -3.78
CA LEU A 281 -19.95 -10.27 -4.06
C LEU A 281 -19.18 -11.60 -4.17
N LEU A 282 -19.39 -12.51 -3.20
CA LEU A 282 -18.65 -13.78 -3.15
C LEU A 282 -18.92 -14.68 -4.37
N PRO A 283 -20.19 -15.02 -4.71
CA PRO A 283 -20.44 -15.85 -5.88
C PRO A 283 -19.94 -15.22 -7.18
N SER A 284 -20.11 -13.91 -7.33
CA SER A 284 -19.64 -13.17 -8.53
C SER A 284 -18.13 -13.21 -8.69
N VAL A 285 -17.39 -13.09 -7.60
CA VAL A 285 -15.92 -13.15 -7.62
C VAL A 285 -15.45 -14.57 -7.94
N LEU A 286 -16.06 -15.60 -7.38
CA LEU A 286 -15.68 -16.99 -7.64
C LEU A 286 -15.97 -17.38 -9.10
N GLU A 287 -17.13 -17.00 -9.63
CA GLU A 287 -17.50 -17.18 -11.04
C GLU A 287 -16.50 -16.47 -11.97
N MET A 288 -16.17 -15.22 -11.65
CA MET A 288 -15.20 -14.44 -12.42
C MET A 288 -13.82 -15.11 -12.49
N VAL A 289 -13.36 -15.76 -11.38
CA VAL A 289 -12.11 -16.52 -11.37
C VAL A 289 -12.25 -17.83 -12.16
N ALA A 290 -13.37 -18.55 -12.02
CA ALA A 290 -13.61 -19.81 -12.73
C ALA A 290 -13.61 -19.60 -14.25
N GLU A 291 -14.21 -18.51 -14.71
CA GLU A 291 -14.35 -18.16 -16.13
C GLU A 291 -13.15 -17.38 -16.70
N ALA A 292 -12.20 -16.97 -15.85
CA ALA A 292 -11.08 -16.16 -16.28
C ALA A 292 -10.32 -16.81 -17.46
N PRO A 293 -10.12 -16.11 -18.59
CA PRO A 293 -9.30 -16.62 -19.68
C PRO A 293 -7.86 -16.76 -19.23
N LEU A 294 -7.14 -17.71 -19.82
CA LEU A 294 -5.71 -17.91 -19.55
C LEU A 294 -4.81 -17.02 -20.43
N ALA A 295 -5.41 -16.26 -21.34
CA ALA A 295 -4.69 -15.36 -22.21
C ALA A 295 -4.16 -14.15 -21.39
N ARG A 296 -2.85 -13.86 -21.52
CA ARG A 296 -2.19 -12.74 -20.80
C ARG A 296 -2.76 -11.37 -21.12
N GLU A 297 -3.41 -11.19 -22.26
CA GLU A 297 -3.97 -9.92 -22.72
C GLU A 297 -5.40 -9.68 -22.21
N ALA A 298 -6.01 -10.68 -21.60
CA ALA A 298 -7.37 -10.55 -21.11
C ALA A 298 -7.38 -9.85 -19.74
N HIS A 299 -7.99 -8.67 -19.71
CA HIS A 299 -8.21 -7.89 -18.48
C HIS A 299 -9.52 -8.26 -17.75
N TRP A 300 -9.96 -9.48 -17.92
CA TRP A 300 -11.24 -9.99 -17.42
C TRP A 300 -11.47 -9.73 -15.93
N LEU A 301 -10.46 -10.06 -15.11
CA LEU A 301 -10.55 -9.91 -13.66
C LEU A 301 -10.49 -8.45 -13.22
N GLU A 302 -9.67 -7.64 -13.89
CA GLU A 302 -9.61 -6.21 -13.62
C GLU A 302 -10.89 -5.50 -14.03
N ASP A 303 -11.45 -5.82 -15.19
CA ASP A 303 -12.70 -5.22 -15.69
C ASP A 303 -13.88 -5.52 -14.75
N GLY A 304 -13.91 -6.71 -14.15
CA GLY A 304 -14.86 -7.05 -13.10
C GLY A 304 -14.76 -6.16 -11.86
N LEU A 305 -13.55 -5.70 -11.52
CA LEU A 305 -13.31 -4.88 -10.34
C LEU A 305 -13.21 -3.37 -10.63
N MET A 306 -12.96 -2.96 -11.87
CA MET A 306 -12.87 -1.54 -12.23
C MET A 306 -14.19 -0.84 -11.97
N VAL A 307 -14.12 0.37 -11.43
CA VAL A 307 -15.25 1.25 -11.21
C VAL A 307 -14.96 2.61 -11.79
N VAL A 308 -15.83 3.05 -12.69
CA VAL A 308 -15.83 4.43 -13.21
C VAL A 308 -16.83 5.23 -12.39
N GLY A 309 -16.46 6.41 -11.96
CA GLY A 309 -17.39 7.32 -11.27
C GLY A 309 -18.47 7.85 -12.21
N ASP A 310 -19.64 8.04 -11.67
CA ASP A 310 -20.76 8.73 -12.29
C ASP A 310 -21.30 9.86 -11.40
N GLY A 311 -22.21 10.66 -11.91
CA GLY A 311 -22.85 11.72 -11.16
C GLY A 311 -21.87 12.61 -10.40
N TYR A 312 -22.10 12.71 -9.09
CA TYR A 312 -21.30 13.54 -8.19
C TYR A 312 -19.82 13.15 -8.16
N TRP A 313 -19.50 11.85 -8.27
CA TRP A 313 -18.13 11.31 -8.13
C TRP A 313 -17.32 11.30 -9.42
N LEU A 314 -17.88 11.79 -10.53
CA LEU A 314 -17.23 11.75 -11.84
C LEU A 314 -15.89 12.49 -11.85
N ASP A 315 -15.84 13.63 -11.17
CA ASP A 315 -14.71 14.57 -11.16
C ASP A 315 -14.22 14.91 -9.74
N ARG A 316 -14.58 14.12 -8.73
CA ARG A 316 -14.21 14.38 -7.33
C ARG A 316 -13.33 13.29 -6.76
N PHE A 317 -12.35 13.70 -5.98
CA PHE A 317 -11.50 12.82 -5.17
C PHE A 317 -11.97 12.70 -3.73
N ASP A 318 -12.60 13.76 -3.23
CA ASP A 318 -13.20 13.91 -1.92
C ASP A 318 -14.26 14.99 -2.02
N PHE A 319 -15.07 15.22 -1.01
CA PHE A 319 -16.08 16.30 -0.99
C PHE A 319 -15.46 17.67 -1.26
N ALA A 320 -14.27 17.93 -0.70
CA ALA A 320 -13.55 19.20 -0.85
C ALA A 320 -12.58 19.25 -2.05
N LEU A 321 -12.37 18.14 -2.75
CA LEU A 321 -11.28 18.03 -3.72
C LEU A 321 -11.79 17.56 -5.07
N SER A 322 -11.93 18.50 -6.02
CA SER A 322 -12.29 18.19 -7.40
C SER A 322 -11.07 17.84 -8.26
N ALA A 323 -11.26 16.96 -9.22
CA ALA A 323 -10.30 16.64 -10.26
C ALA A 323 -10.36 17.69 -11.36
N ARG A 324 -9.45 18.64 -11.39
CA ARG A 324 -9.49 19.78 -12.30
C ARG A 324 -9.50 19.44 -13.80
N HIS A 325 -9.14 18.25 -14.26
CA HIS A 325 -8.97 17.98 -15.70
C HIS A 325 -9.18 16.55 -16.22
N LYS A 326 -9.56 15.55 -15.45
CA LYS A 326 -9.77 14.19 -16.01
C LYS A 326 -10.79 13.37 -15.24
N LYS A 327 -11.74 12.78 -15.96
CA LYS A 327 -12.52 11.63 -15.53
C LYS A 327 -11.55 10.51 -15.14
N SER A 328 -11.32 10.29 -13.87
CA SER A 328 -10.49 9.19 -13.40
C SER A 328 -11.37 8.10 -12.78
N ALA A 329 -11.05 6.85 -13.04
CA ALA A 329 -11.77 5.74 -12.43
C ALA A 329 -11.72 5.80 -10.90
N LEU A 330 -12.83 5.52 -10.22
CA LEU A 330 -12.89 5.36 -8.77
C LEU A 330 -12.01 4.20 -8.32
N LEU A 331 -12.00 3.11 -9.09
CA LEU A 331 -11.06 2.01 -8.99
C LEU A 331 -10.51 1.70 -10.38
N GLY A 332 -9.28 2.12 -10.64
CA GLY A 332 -8.64 1.92 -11.94
C GLY A 332 -7.99 0.53 -12.07
N ARG A 333 -7.67 0.16 -13.32
CA ARG A 333 -7.11 -1.15 -13.70
C ARG A 333 -5.90 -1.58 -12.88
N SER A 334 -4.93 -0.69 -12.70
CA SER A 334 -3.72 -1.00 -11.92
C SER A 334 -4.05 -1.45 -10.49
N LYS A 335 -4.98 -0.75 -9.81
CA LYS A 335 -5.38 -1.13 -8.46
C LYS A 335 -6.26 -2.36 -8.43
N ALA A 336 -7.13 -2.54 -9.43
CA ALA A 336 -7.90 -3.76 -9.61
C ALA A 336 -6.96 -4.97 -9.73
N GLY A 337 -5.92 -4.90 -10.57
CA GLY A 337 -4.92 -5.96 -10.69
C GLY A 337 -4.18 -6.26 -9.38
N GLU A 338 -3.85 -5.25 -8.59
CA GLU A 338 -3.29 -5.47 -7.25
C GLU A 338 -4.27 -6.24 -6.34
N VAL A 339 -5.56 -5.91 -6.37
CA VAL A 339 -6.60 -6.62 -5.61
C VAL A 339 -6.72 -8.06 -6.10
N VAL A 340 -6.73 -8.28 -7.40
CA VAL A 340 -6.77 -9.63 -8.00
C VAL A 340 -5.61 -10.48 -7.47
N VAL A 341 -4.38 -10.03 -7.65
CA VAL A 341 -3.18 -10.82 -7.31
C VAL A 341 -3.00 -11.00 -5.81
N ASN A 342 -3.41 -10.02 -5.00
CA ASN A 342 -3.14 -10.05 -3.56
C ASN A 342 -4.32 -10.56 -2.71
N VAL A 343 -5.54 -10.57 -3.25
CA VAL A 343 -6.76 -10.94 -2.52
C VAL A 343 -7.55 -12.00 -3.26
N ILE A 344 -8.04 -11.69 -4.47
CA ILE A 344 -9.01 -12.52 -5.17
C ILE A 344 -8.46 -13.92 -5.44
N LEU A 345 -7.30 -14.02 -6.09
CA LEU A 345 -6.74 -15.33 -6.46
C LEU A 345 -6.31 -16.15 -5.22
N PRO A 346 -5.61 -15.59 -4.20
CA PRO A 346 -5.32 -16.33 -2.97
C PRO A 346 -6.58 -16.75 -2.19
N PHE A 347 -7.61 -15.91 -2.18
CA PHE A 347 -8.88 -16.23 -1.54
C PHE A 347 -9.60 -17.37 -2.29
N ALA A 348 -9.78 -17.26 -3.61
CA ALA A 348 -10.44 -18.27 -4.43
C ALA A 348 -9.74 -19.64 -4.31
N PHE A 349 -8.40 -19.66 -4.30
CA PHE A 349 -7.63 -20.86 -4.03
C PHE A 349 -7.97 -21.48 -2.67
N SER A 350 -7.99 -20.65 -1.61
CA SER A 350 -8.25 -21.14 -0.25
C SER A 350 -9.67 -21.59 -0.06
N TRP A 351 -10.63 -20.87 -0.64
CA TRP A 351 -12.04 -21.19 -0.61
C TRP A 351 -12.33 -22.51 -1.35
N GLY A 352 -11.78 -22.65 -2.57
CA GLY A 352 -11.92 -23.88 -3.35
C GLY A 352 -11.30 -25.12 -2.66
N ARG A 353 -10.19 -24.91 -1.91
CA ARG A 353 -9.61 -26.00 -1.08
C ARG A 353 -10.48 -26.35 0.11
N ALA A 354 -11.15 -25.37 0.71
CA ALA A 354 -12.03 -25.59 1.87
C ALA A 354 -13.36 -26.24 1.48
N ASN A 355 -13.85 -26.00 0.25
CA ASN A 355 -15.13 -26.51 -0.25
C ASN A 355 -14.97 -27.63 -1.30
N GLU A 356 -13.80 -28.24 -1.40
CA GLU A 356 -13.47 -29.34 -2.31
C GLU A 356 -13.61 -29.00 -3.81
N GLU A 357 -13.70 -27.71 -4.16
CA GLU A 357 -13.72 -27.23 -5.54
C GLU A 357 -12.30 -27.18 -6.14
N LYS A 358 -11.79 -28.35 -6.50
CA LYS A 358 -10.41 -28.54 -6.99
C LYS A 358 -10.13 -27.74 -8.27
N GLU A 359 -11.12 -27.65 -9.16
CA GLU A 359 -10.97 -26.92 -10.43
C GLU A 359 -10.77 -25.42 -10.21
N LEU A 360 -11.54 -24.81 -9.31
CA LEU A 360 -11.39 -23.41 -8.94
C LEU A 360 -10.00 -23.14 -8.34
N SER A 361 -9.56 -24.01 -7.42
CA SER A 361 -8.24 -23.90 -6.81
C SER A 361 -7.13 -23.99 -7.84
N ARG A 362 -7.23 -24.93 -8.80
CA ARG A 362 -6.26 -25.09 -9.89
C ARG A 362 -6.25 -23.87 -10.79
N LYS A 363 -7.43 -23.37 -11.16
CA LYS A 363 -7.60 -22.18 -11.99
C LYS A 363 -6.97 -20.94 -11.36
N ALA A 364 -7.21 -20.72 -10.05
CA ALA A 364 -6.63 -19.58 -9.34
C ALA A 364 -5.09 -19.59 -9.35
N VAL A 365 -4.45 -20.75 -9.17
CA VAL A 365 -2.99 -20.88 -9.25
C VAL A 365 -2.48 -20.66 -10.67
N GLN A 366 -3.16 -21.21 -11.66
CA GLN A 366 -2.77 -21.08 -13.07
C GLN A 366 -2.85 -19.61 -13.51
N VAL A 367 -3.98 -18.94 -13.23
CA VAL A 367 -4.14 -17.51 -13.53
C VAL A 367 -3.08 -16.68 -12.81
N TYR A 368 -2.78 -16.97 -11.54
CA TYR A 368 -1.74 -16.25 -10.80
C TYR A 368 -0.34 -16.40 -11.43
N GLY A 369 0.02 -17.60 -11.85
CA GLY A 369 1.34 -17.88 -12.45
C GLY A 369 1.59 -17.10 -13.74
N ASP A 370 0.53 -16.91 -14.52
CA ASP A 370 0.58 -16.27 -15.83
C ASP A 370 0.03 -14.83 -15.84
N TYR A 371 -0.39 -14.32 -14.66
CA TYR A 371 -0.98 -12.98 -14.53
C TYR A 371 -0.02 -11.89 -15.06
N PRO A 372 -0.51 -10.95 -15.87
CA PRO A 372 0.31 -9.89 -16.42
C PRO A 372 1.08 -9.10 -15.36
N ARG A 373 2.19 -8.52 -15.77
CA ARG A 373 2.98 -7.63 -14.90
C ARG A 373 2.13 -6.50 -14.33
N LEU A 374 2.19 -6.32 -13.03
CA LEU A 374 1.59 -5.16 -12.35
C LEU A 374 2.46 -3.91 -12.52
N ALA A 375 1.90 -2.75 -12.18
CA ALA A 375 2.68 -1.52 -12.08
C ALA A 375 3.85 -1.72 -11.10
N GLU A 376 4.99 -1.13 -11.41
CA GLU A 376 6.16 -1.17 -10.55
C GLU A 376 5.90 -0.44 -9.23
N ASN A 377 6.49 -0.96 -8.18
CA ASN A 377 6.55 -0.31 -6.88
C ASN A 377 8.00 -0.21 -6.41
N GLU A 378 8.24 0.56 -5.36
CA GLU A 378 9.59 0.81 -4.84
C GLU A 378 10.38 -0.48 -4.55
N ILE A 379 9.72 -1.52 -4.02
CA ILE A 379 10.39 -2.78 -3.71
C ILE A 379 10.79 -3.52 -4.99
N THR A 380 9.88 -3.62 -5.98
CA THR A 380 10.19 -4.33 -7.22
C THR A 380 11.28 -3.63 -8.02
N TYR A 381 11.22 -2.29 -8.09
CA TYR A 381 12.26 -1.47 -8.71
C TYR A 381 13.61 -1.65 -8.00
N HIS A 382 13.62 -1.54 -6.68
CA HIS A 382 14.82 -1.72 -5.87
C HIS A 382 15.44 -3.11 -6.07
N MET A 383 14.65 -4.16 -5.97
CA MET A 383 15.13 -5.54 -6.11
C MET A 383 15.64 -5.84 -7.52
N ALA A 384 14.99 -5.30 -8.55
CA ALA A 384 15.47 -5.43 -9.92
C ALA A 384 16.89 -4.83 -10.08
N ARG A 385 17.09 -3.63 -9.55
CA ARG A 385 18.42 -2.99 -9.54
C ARG A 385 19.46 -3.78 -8.73
N GLN A 386 19.07 -4.27 -7.56
CA GLN A 386 19.95 -5.06 -6.69
C GLN A 386 20.43 -6.35 -7.39
N LEU A 387 19.57 -7.00 -8.14
CA LEU A 387 19.84 -8.22 -8.86
C LEU A 387 20.41 -7.96 -10.28
N SER A 388 20.66 -6.70 -10.63
CA SER A 388 21.16 -6.28 -11.96
C SER A 388 20.26 -6.78 -13.11
N ILE A 389 18.94 -6.78 -12.89
CA ILE A 389 17.96 -7.14 -13.91
C ILE A 389 17.73 -5.91 -14.79
N GLU A 390 18.21 -5.94 -16.02
CA GLU A 390 18.09 -4.82 -16.95
C GLU A 390 16.70 -4.74 -17.59
N ASP A 391 16.09 -5.89 -17.88
CA ASP A 391 14.75 -5.96 -18.48
C ASP A 391 13.78 -6.81 -17.66
N THR A 392 12.72 -6.16 -17.24
CA THR A 392 11.59 -6.78 -16.53
C THR A 392 10.32 -6.88 -17.37
N SER A 393 10.38 -6.55 -18.67
CA SER A 393 9.21 -6.51 -19.57
C SER A 393 8.50 -7.88 -19.66
N ASN A 394 9.27 -8.94 -19.63
CA ASN A 394 8.79 -10.32 -19.68
C ASN A 394 8.40 -10.91 -18.32
N PHE A 395 8.41 -10.12 -17.25
CA PHE A 395 7.98 -10.61 -15.94
C PHE A 395 6.46 -10.71 -15.88
N THR A 396 5.98 -11.72 -15.15
CA THR A 396 4.59 -11.82 -14.70
C THR A 396 4.46 -11.20 -13.31
N ALA A 397 3.24 -11.00 -12.85
CA ALA A 397 2.99 -10.59 -11.47
C ALA A 397 3.61 -11.57 -10.45
N CYS A 398 3.64 -12.88 -10.78
CA CYS A 398 4.28 -13.88 -9.93
C CYS A 398 5.77 -13.57 -9.71
N HIS A 399 6.53 -13.20 -10.75
CA HIS A 399 7.93 -12.80 -10.61
C HIS A 399 8.09 -11.54 -9.74
N GLN A 400 7.20 -10.53 -9.93
CA GLN A 400 7.22 -9.34 -9.08
C GLN A 400 6.89 -9.66 -7.61
N GLN A 401 5.94 -10.56 -7.37
CA GLN A 401 5.65 -11.06 -6.02
C GLN A 401 6.83 -11.82 -5.43
N GLY A 402 7.61 -12.51 -6.26
CA GLY A 402 8.88 -13.13 -5.87
C GLY A 402 9.91 -12.12 -5.40
N LEU A 403 10.11 -11.02 -6.13
CA LEU A 403 10.98 -9.91 -5.70
C LEU A 403 10.53 -9.35 -4.35
N ILE A 404 9.22 -9.15 -4.16
CA ILE A 404 8.66 -8.64 -2.90
C ILE A 404 8.85 -9.64 -1.76
N HIS A 405 8.69 -10.94 -2.01
CA HIS A 405 8.93 -12.00 -1.02
C HIS A 405 10.38 -12.00 -0.57
N LEU A 406 11.30 -12.05 -1.52
CA LEU A 406 12.74 -12.05 -1.22
C LEU A 406 13.15 -10.81 -0.42
N PHE A 407 12.63 -9.64 -0.79
CA PHE A 407 12.89 -8.42 -0.03
C PHE A 407 12.40 -8.51 1.41
N LYS A 408 11.12 -8.86 1.61
CA LYS A 408 10.48 -8.81 2.94
C LYS A 408 10.99 -9.88 3.89
N ASP A 409 11.19 -11.09 3.39
CA ASP A 409 11.45 -12.24 4.23
C ASP A 409 12.96 -12.49 4.42
N TYR A 410 13.81 -11.94 3.53
CA TYR A 410 15.26 -12.12 3.60
C TYR A 410 16.02 -10.80 3.61
N CYS A 411 15.89 -9.95 2.58
CA CYS A 411 16.75 -8.78 2.44
C CYS A 411 16.53 -7.74 3.55
N SER A 412 15.28 -7.42 3.88
CA SER A 412 14.94 -6.46 4.95
C SER A 412 15.33 -6.93 6.34
N GLN A 413 15.62 -8.23 6.49
CA GLN A 413 16.04 -8.87 7.74
C GLN A 413 17.50 -9.29 7.72
N VAL A 414 18.24 -8.98 6.66
CA VAL A 414 19.65 -9.35 6.44
C VAL A 414 19.90 -10.87 6.55
N ARG A 415 18.91 -11.68 6.13
CA ARG A 415 18.97 -13.16 6.18
C ARG A 415 19.53 -13.72 4.85
N CYS A 416 20.65 -13.19 4.39
CA CYS A 416 21.25 -13.58 3.10
C CYS A 416 21.65 -15.05 3.04
N SER A 417 22.16 -15.62 4.15
CA SER A 417 22.56 -17.04 4.22
C SER A 417 21.41 -18.02 4.03
N GLU A 418 20.17 -17.57 4.24
CA GLU A 418 18.97 -18.39 4.08
C GLU A 418 18.23 -18.09 2.77
N CYS A 419 18.66 -17.06 2.03
CA CYS A 419 17.99 -16.60 0.83
C CYS A 419 18.06 -17.65 -0.30
N PRO A 420 16.94 -18.00 -0.94
CA PRO A 420 16.90 -18.96 -2.02
C PRO A 420 17.76 -18.61 -3.25
N LEU A 421 18.12 -17.34 -3.40
CA LEU A 421 19.04 -16.91 -4.47
C LEU A 421 20.48 -17.30 -4.19
N ILE A 422 20.86 -17.51 -2.93
CA ILE A 422 22.26 -17.75 -2.51
C ILE A 422 22.49 -19.22 -2.16
N ARG A 423 21.48 -19.90 -1.62
CA ARG A 423 21.50 -21.34 -1.38
C ARG A 423 21.31 -22.09 -2.70
N ALA A 424 22.33 -22.12 -3.53
CA ALA A 424 22.34 -22.91 -4.76
C ALA A 424 23.45 -23.96 -4.71
#